data_b3a200219116638ec0b9ae82054c148f
#
_entry.id   b3a200219116638ec0b9ae82054c148f
#
_cell.length_a   1.000
_cell.length_b   1.000
_cell.length_c   1.000
_cell.angle_alpha   90.00
_cell.angle_beta   90.00
_cell.angle_gamma   90.00
#
_symmetry.space_group_name_H-M   'P 1'
#
loop_
_entity.id
_entity.type
_entity.pdbx_description
1 polymer ?
#
loop_
_entity_poly.entity_id
_entity_poly.type
_entity_poly.pdbx_seq_one_letter_code
_entity_poly.pdbx_strand_id
1 'polypeptide(L)'
;MKILVAPLNWGLGHASRCVPLISQWLEEGHEVVLGGDGESLTLLRKHFPQLRYIPLAPLRLRYSKGKQQVWAILKHMPCLLLWAFKDHLLLRAVLRTEFFDRVVSDNRFGLYNKITECIYITHQLHIFLPKGWRWAEHIASLLHARIYARY
;
A
#
# COMPACT_ATOMS: atom_id res chain seq x y z
N MET A 1 5.49 6.23 -19.82
CA MET A 1 4.39 5.59 -19.05
C MET A 1 3.92 6.55 -17.97
N LYS A 2 2.66 6.42 -17.56
CA LYS A 2 2.09 7.15 -16.43
C LYS A 2 1.92 6.20 -15.25
N ILE A 3 2.59 6.50 -14.13
CA ILE A 3 2.76 5.60 -12.99
C ILE A 3 2.17 6.23 -11.74
N LEU A 4 1.22 5.55 -11.08
CA LEU A 4 0.74 5.92 -9.74
C LEU A 4 1.57 5.15 -8.69
N VAL A 5 2.22 5.87 -7.76
CA VAL A 5 3.02 5.28 -6.69
C VAL A 5 2.39 5.57 -5.35
N ALA A 6 2.04 4.54 -4.60
CA ALA A 6 1.28 4.68 -3.35
C ALA A 6 1.86 3.84 -2.21
N PRO A 7 2.77 4.40 -1.39
CA PRO A 7 3.25 3.74 -0.18
C PRO A 7 2.23 3.77 0.94
N LEU A 8 2.28 2.75 1.78
CA LEU A 8 1.54 2.70 3.04
C LEU A 8 2.10 3.75 4.01
N ASN A 9 1.20 4.51 4.65
CA ASN A 9 1.57 5.43 5.71
C ASN A 9 1.71 4.69 7.06
N TRP A 10 2.77 3.89 7.16
CA TRP A 10 3.11 3.14 8.36
C TRP A 10 4.59 3.25 8.68
N GLY A 11 4.96 4.41 9.19
CA GLY A 11 6.35 4.85 9.28
C GLY A 11 6.91 5.30 7.93
N LEU A 12 8.04 5.99 7.98
CA LEU A 12 8.65 6.60 6.79
C LEU A 12 9.36 5.60 5.87
N GLY A 13 9.59 4.34 6.33
CA GLY A 13 10.33 3.33 5.59
C GLY A 13 9.70 2.98 4.24
N HIS A 14 8.38 2.94 4.16
CA HIS A 14 7.65 2.70 2.90
C HIS A 14 7.86 3.84 1.90
N ALA A 15 7.71 5.07 2.34
CA ALA A 15 7.93 6.23 1.49
C ALA A 15 9.40 6.37 1.08
N SER A 16 10.35 6.16 2.01
CA SER A 16 11.79 6.28 1.73
C SER A 16 12.26 5.32 0.65
N ARG A 17 11.78 4.08 0.62
CA ARG A 17 12.17 3.13 -0.43
C ARG A 17 11.51 3.41 -1.78
N CYS A 18 10.41 4.16 -1.82
CA CYS A 18 9.82 4.63 -3.06
C CYS A 18 10.63 5.78 -3.70
N VAL A 19 11.39 6.55 -2.91
CA VAL A 19 12.17 7.70 -3.44
C VAL A 19 13.11 7.31 -4.58
N PRO A 20 14.02 6.31 -4.44
CA PRO A 20 14.91 5.94 -5.54
C PRO A 20 14.16 5.41 -6.77
N LEU A 21 13.06 4.67 -6.58
CA LEU A 21 12.24 4.18 -7.70
C LEU A 21 11.60 5.34 -8.47
N ILE A 22 11.04 6.32 -7.76
CA ILE A 22 10.44 7.50 -8.36
C ILE A 22 11.50 8.30 -9.12
N SER A 23 12.69 8.51 -8.53
CA SER A 23 13.78 9.23 -9.20
C SER A 23 14.19 8.55 -10.51
N GLN A 24 14.36 7.24 -10.47
CA GLN A 24 14.70 6.46 -11.68
C GLN A 24 13.63 6.60 -12.76
N TRP A 25 12.35 6.47 -12.44
CA TRP A 25 11.27 6.60 -13.43
C TRP A 25 11.17 8.01 -14.02
N LEU A 26 11.47 9.04 -13.23
CA LEU A 26 11.54 10.41 -13.73
C LEU A 26 12.72 10.61 -14.70
N GLU A 27 13.88 10.02 -14.39
CA GLU A 27 15.06 10.02 -15.27
C GLU A 27 14.80 9.28 -16.59
N GLU A 28 14.00 8.21 -16.54
CA GLU A 28 13.55 7.45 -17.71
C GLU A 28 12.44 8.19 -18.51
N GLY A 29 12.03 9.38 -18.09
CA GLY A 29 11.02 10.20 -18.76
C GLY A 29 9.56 9.76 -18.53
N HIS A 30 9.30 9.05 -17.43
CA HIS A 30 7.93 8.66 -17.07
C HIS A 30 7.20 9.75 -16.31
N GLU A 31 5.89 9.84 -16.48
CA GLU A 31 5.01 10.67 -15.65
C GLU A 31 4.72 9.92 -14.35
N VAL A 32 5.08 10.49 -13.20
CA VAL A 32 4.81 9.89 -11.90
C VAL A 32 3.80 10.73 -11.13
N VAL A 33 2.79 10.06 -10.58
CA VAL A 33 1.79 10.65 -9.68
C VAL A 33 1.91 9.99 -8.32
N LEU A 34 1.94 10.78 -7.26
CA LEU A 34 2.04 10.28 -5.90
C LEU A 34 0.65 9.95 -5.36
N GLY A 35 0.49 8.77 -4.75
CA GLY A 35 -0.72 8.40 -4.02
C GLY A 35 -0.42 8.19 -2.55
N GLY A 36 -1.28 8.63 -1.64
CA GLY A 36 -1.03 8.34 -0.23
C GLY A 36 -1.72 9.27 0.74
N ASP A 37 -1.30 9.19 1.98
CA ASP A 37 -1.78 9.98 3.10
C ASP A 37 -0.68 10.25 4.12
N GLY A 38 -0.92 11.18 5.03
CA GLY A 38 -0.10 11.45 6.22
C GLY A 38 1.37 11.74 5.95
N GLU A 39 2.24 11.23 6.83
CA GLU A 39 3.67 11.52 6.81
C GLU A 39 4.39 10.93 5.59
N SER A 40 3.96 9.76 5.13
CA SER A 40 4.52 9.13 3.92
C SER A 40 4.33 10.00 2.68
N LEU A 41 3.13 10.54 2.48
CA LEU A 41 2.86 11.45 1.38
C LEU A 41 3.61 12.78 1.56
N THR A 42 3.68 13.30 2.79
CA THR A 42 4.43 14.52 3.10
C THR A 42 5.91 14.38 2.76
N LEU A 43 6.53 13.24 3.10
CA LEU A 43 7.91 12.95 2.76
C LEU A 43 8.12 12.94 1.23
N LEU A 44 7.28 12.22 0.49
CA LEU A 44 7.39 12.16 -0.97
C LEU A 44 7.20 13.54 -1.62
N ARG A 45 6.26 14.33 -1.15
CA ARG A 45 6.04 15.70 -1.65
C ARG A 45 7.20 16.64 -1.32
N LYS A 46 7.93 16.39 -0.24
CA LYS A 46 9.15 17.15 0.10
C LYS A 46 10.30 16.80 -0.87
N HIS A 47 10.43 15.54 -1.26
CA HIS A 47 11.44 15.11 -2.25
C HIS A 47 11.07 15.51 -3.68
N PHE A 48 9.78 15.47 -4.02
CA PHE A 48 9.25 15.70 -5.36
C PHE A 48 8.13 16.74 -5.34
N PRO A 49 8.42 18.01 -5.02
CA PRO A 49 7.40 19.06 -4.89
C PRO A 49 6.68 19.37 -6.20
N GLN A 50 7.28 19.04 -7.34
CA GLN A 50 6.73 19.25 -8.69
C GLN A 50 5.69 18.19 -9.07
N LEU A 51 5.65 17.03 -8.39
CA LEU A 51 4.74 15.96 -8.76
C LEU A 51 3.34 16.18 -8.23
N ARG A 52 2.37 15.87 -9.07
CA ARG A 52 0.96 15.81 -8.67
C ARG A 52 0.73 14.68 -7.68
N TYR A 53 -0.23 14.84 -6.79
CA TYR A 53 -0.61 13.80 -5.84
C TYR A 53 -2.11 13.58 -5.76
N ILE A 54 -2.49 12.36 -5.35
CA ILE A 54 -3.86 11.92 -5.12
C ILE A 54 -3.97 11.51 -3.65
N PRO A 55 -4.80 12.17 -2.84
CA PRO A 55 -5.01 11.76 -1.45
C PRO A 55 -5.76 10.43 -1.42
N LEU A 56 -5.23 9.47 -0.66
CA LEU A 56 -5.83 8.15 -0.44
C LEU A 56 -6.36 8.02 0.99
N ALA A 57 -7.14 6.97 1.24
CA ALA A 57 -7.76 6.75 2.54
C ALA A 57 -6.70 6.58 3.65
N PRO A 58 -6.79 7.34 4.76
CA PRO A 58 -5.84 7.19 5.87
C PRO A 58 -6.08 5.89 6.64
N LEU A 59 -5.00 5.14 6.90
CA LEU A 59 -5.03 3.99 7.79
C LEU A 59 -4.65 4.42 9.20
N ARG A 60 -5.63 4.52 10.10
CA ARG A 60 -5.42 4.87 11.50
C ARG A 60 -5.42 3.62 12.37
N LEU A 61 -4.25 2.96 12.50
CA LEU A 61 -4.06 1.88 13.44
C LEU A 61 -3.22 2.37 14.63
N ARG A 62 -3.76 2.23 15.84
CA ARG A 62 -2.98 2.41 17.07
C ARG A 62 -2.40 1.05 17.46
N TYR A 63 -1.07 0.92 17.40
CA TYR A 63 -0.37 -0.28 17.85
C TYR A 63 -0.15 -0.26 19.36
N SER A 64 -0.49 -1.38 19.98
CA SER A 64 -0.02 -1.71 21.32
C SER A 64 1.32 -2.47 21.19
N LYS A 65 2.36 -2.01 21.85
CA LYS A 65 3.65 -2.72 21.91
C LYS A 65 3.51 -3.89 22.89
N GLY A 66 3.83 -5.14 22.46
CA GLY A 66 3.91 -6.30 23.36
C GLY A 66 3.25 -7.58 22.85
N LYS A 67 3.13 -8.59 23.72
CA LYS A 67 2.59 -9.95 23.42
C LYS A 67 1.13 -9.97 22.94
N GLN A 68 0.41 -8.85 23.02
CA GLN A 68 -1.00 -8.73 22.59
C GLN A 68 -1.16 -8.29 21.13
N GLN A 69 -0.08 -8.27 20.33
CA GLN A 69 -0.13 -7.80 18.93
C GLN A 69 -1.11 -8.60 18.05
N VAL A 70 -1.20 -9.92 18.25
CA VAL A 70 -2.12 -10.77 17.47
C VAL A 70 -3.57 -10.41 17.72
N TRP A 71 -3.94 -10.23 18.99
CA TRP A 71 -5.30 -9.80 19.36
C TRP A 71 -5.62 -8.40 18.83
N ALA A 72 -4.63 -7.50 18.85
CA ALA A 72 -4.80 -6.17 18.27
C ALA A 72 -5.03 -6.25 16.75
N ILE A 73 -4.27 -7.07 16.03
CA ILE A 73 -4.45 -7.27 14.58
C ILE A 73 -5.83 -7.88 14.28
N LEU A 74 -6.23 -8.94 14.99
CA LEU A 74 -7.55 -9.57 14.81
C LEU A 74 -8.69 -8.59 15.09
N LYS A 75 -8.57 -7.81 16.16
CA LYS A 75 -9.56 -6.77 16.50
C LYS A 75 -9.67 -5.67 15.44
N HIS A 76 -8.55 -5.34 14.80
CA HIS A 76 -8.50 -4.32 13.75
C HIS A 76 -8.73 -4.87 12.33
N MET A 77 -8.87 -6.19 12.16
CA MET A 77 -9.08 -6.81 10.84
C MET A 77 -10.26 -6.21 10.07
N PRO A 78 -11.45 -6.00 10.67
CA PRO A 78 -12.57 -5.35 9.97
C PRO A 78 -12.21 -3.94 9.47
N CYS A 79 -11.46 -3.18 10.29
CA CYS A 79 -11.01 -1.85 9.93
C CYS A 79 -10.02 -1.87 8.75
N LEU A 80 -9.10 -2.84 8.75
CA LEU A 80 -8.15 -3.06 7.65
C LEU A 80 -8.87 -3.41 6.34
N LEU A 81 -9.86 -4.29 6.40
CA LEU A 81 -10.65 -4.67 5.23
C LEU A 81 -11.47 -3.50 4.68
N LEU A 82 -12.11 -2.73 5.54
CA LEU A 82 -12.83 -1.52 5.16
C LEU A 82 -11.91 -0.46 4.56
N TRP A 83 -10.72 -0.30 5.10
CA TRP A 83 -9.71 0.61 4.56
C TRP A 83 -9.24 0.16 3.18
N ALA A 84 -8.90 -1.12 3.01
CA ALA A 84 -8.52 -1.67 1.71
C ALA A 84 -9.65 -1.54 0.68
N PHE A 85 -10.90 -1.73 1.10
CA PHE A 85 -12.06 -1.53 0.23
C PHE A 85 -12.22 -0.04 -0.18
N LYS A 86 -12.02 0.89 0.75
CA LYS A 86 -12.01 2.34 0.43
C LYS A 86 -10.92 2.70 -0.58
N ASP A 87 -9.70 2.20 -0.39
CA ASP A 87 -8.61 2.40 -1.35
C ASP A 87 -8.98 1.85 -2.74
N HIS A 88 -9.61 0.66 -2.77
CA HIS A 88 -10.07 0.07 -4.03
C HIS A 88 -11.12 0.94 -4.75
N LEU A 89 -12.10 1.47 -4.01
CA LEU A 89 -13.11 2.38 -4.56
C LEU A 89 -12.50 3.68 -5.05
N LEU A 90 -11.55 4.26 -4.30
CA LEU A 90 -10.84 5.47 -4.70
C LEU A 90 -10.02 5.22 -5.97
N LEU A 91 -9.27 4.12 -6.04
CA LEU A 91 -8.53 3.78 -7.26
C LEU A 91 -9.48 3.63 -8.46
N ARG A 92 -10.61 2.93 -8.29
CA ARG A 92 -11.61 2.81 -9.36
C ARG A 92 -12.18 4.16 -9.80
N ALA A 93 -12.40 5.09 -8.87
CA ALA A 93 -12.86 6.43 -9.20
C ALA A 93 -11.79 7.20 -9.99
N VAL A 94 -10.55 7.13 -9.58
CA VAL A 94 -9.42 7.74 -10.28
C VAL A 94 -9.27 7.18 -11.70
N LEU A 95 -9.30 5.85 -11.86
CA LEU A 95 -9.15 5.18 -13.16
C LEU A 95 -10.33 5.40 -14.12
N ARG A 96 -11.47 5.92 -13.65
CA ARG A 96 -12.57 6.37 -14.53
C ARG A 96 -12.31 7.72 -15.17
N THR A 97 -11.52 8.56 -14.54
CA THR A 97 -11.24 9.93 -14.97
C THR A 97 -9.85 10.06 -15.60
N GLU A 98 -8.96 9.13 -15.31
CA GLU A 98 -7.57 9.22 -15.73
C GLU A 98 -6.97 7.83 -15.93
N PHE A 99 -6.25 7.66 -17.04
CA PHE A 99 -5.55 6.42 -17.36
C PHE A 99 -4.16 6.41 -16.70
N PHE A 100 -3.79 5.26 -16.14
CA PHE A 100 -2.45 4.95 -15.67
C PHE A 100 -1.98 3.66 -16.34
N ASP A 101 -0.75 3.64 -16.83
CA ASP A 101 -0.12 2.43 -17.37
C ASP A 101 0.21 1.46 -16.24
N ARG A 102 0.59 2.02 -15.06
CA ARG A 102 1.02 1.21 -13.91
C ARG A 102 0.58 1.82 -12.59
N VAL A 103 0.16 0.96 -11.66
CA VAL A 103 -0.11 1.29 -10.26
C VAL A 103 0.86 0.51 -9.38
N VAL A 104 1.72 1.23 -8.67
CA VAL A 104 2.71 0.64 -7.75
C VAL A 104 2.25 0.88 -6.32
N SER A 105 1.91 -0.20 -5.65
CA SER A 105 1.43 -0.20 -4.27
C SER A 105 2.49 -0.77 -3.34
N ASP A 106 2.93 -0.01 -2.37
CA ASP A 106 3.80 -0.50 -1.31
C ASP A 106 2.97 -0.77 -0.04
N ASN A 107 2.63 -2.03 0.17
CA ASN A 107 1.81 -2.55 1.27
C ASN A 107 0.38 -1.96 1.38
N ARG A 108 -0.16 -1.35 0.33
CA ARG A 108 -1.58 -0.93 0.26
C ARG A 108 -2.39 -1.94 -0.52
N PHE A 109 -3.02 -2.89 0.16
CA PHE A 109 -3.67 -4.07 -0.48
C PHE A 109 -4.95 -3.76 -1.27
N GLY A 110 -5.47 -2.54 -1.21
CA GLY A 110 -6.68 -2.14 -1.94
C GLY A 110 -6.43 -1.61 -3.35
N LEU A 111 -5.17 -1.34 -3.71
CA LEU A 111 -4.81 -0.67 -4.95
C LEU A 111 -4.53 -1.66 -6.07
N TYR A 112 -5.52 -2.43 -6.45
CA TYR A 112 -5.45 -3.39 -7.56
C TYR A 112 -6.63 -3.21 -8.52
N ASN A 113 -6.43 -3.54 -9.79
CA ASN A 113 -7.49 -3.60 -10.79
C ASN A 113 -7.06 -4.54 -11.94
N LYS A 114 -7.98 -4.78 -12.91
CA LYS A 114 -7.72 -5.68 -14.05
C LYS A 114 -7.38 -4.94 -15.35
N ILE A 115 -7.39 -3.62 -15.33
CA ILE A 115 -7.23 -2.79 -16.54
C ILE A 115 -5.80 -2.29 -16.66
N THR A 116 -5.16 -2.01 -15.52
CA THR A 116 -3.84 -1.42 -15.40
C THR A 116 -2.88 -2.44 -14.81
N GLU A 117 -1.63 -2.45 -15.21
CA GLU A 117 -0.59 -3.24 -14.56
C GLU A 117 -0.45 -2.79 -13.09
N CYS A 118 -0.68 -3.72 -12.17
CA CYS A 118 -0.58 -3.45 -10.73
C CYS A 118 0.64 -4.18 -10.16
N ILE A 119 1.54 -3.44 -9.50
CA ILE A 119 2.72 -3.98 -8.82
C ILE A 119 2.55 -3.82 -7.32
N TYR A 120 2.70 -4.92 -6.60
CA TYR A 120 2.67 -4.92 -5.15
C TYR A 120 4.06 -5.11 -4.55
N ILE A 121 4.57 -4.09 -3.86
CA ILE A 121 5.83 -4.15 -3.14
C ILE A 121 5.55 -4.56 -1.71
N THR A 122 6.18 -5.63 -1.26
CA THR A 122 6.10 -6.07 0.14
C THR A 122 7.41 -6.69 0.60
N HIS A 123 7.73 -6.55 1.86
CA HIS A 123 8.85 -7.22 2.51
C HIS A 123 8.39 -8.41 3.38
N GLN A 124 7.08 -8.63 3.49
CA GLN A 124 6.49 -9.70 4.28
C GLN A 124 5.77 -10.69 3.37
N LEU A 125 6.46 -11.76 2.97
CA LEU A 125 5.86 -12.86 2.21
C LEU A 125 5.18 -13.86 3.14
N HIS A 126 5.64 -13.98 4.38
CA HIS A 126 5.07 -14.85 5.41
C HIS A 126 4.67 -14.06 6.65
N ILE A 127 3.49 -14.38 7.18
CA ILE A 127 3.01 -13.82 8.44
C ILE A 127 3.36 -14.80 9.54
N PHE A 128 4.39 -14.46 10.34
CA PHE A 128 4.75 -15.25 11.53
C PHE A 128 3.85 -14.87 12.69
N LEU A 129 3.19 -15.88 13.28
CA LEU A 129 2.38 -15.71 14.47
C LEU A 129 3.12 -16.28 15.71
N PRO A 130 2.82 -15.80 16.93
CA PRO A 130 3.39 -16.35 18.16
C PRO A 130 3.11 -17.84 18.31
N LYS A 131 3.97 -18.58 19.05
CA LYS A 131 3.96 -20.05 19.16
C LYS A 131 2.58 -20.69 19.41
N GLY A 132 1.67 -20.04 20.12
CA GLY A 132 0.30 -20.54 20.36
C GLY A 132 -0.68 -20.39 19.17
N TRP A 133 -0.29 -19.70 18.08
CA TRP A 133 -1.15 -19.36 16.94
C TRP A 133 -0.63 -19.90 15.62
N ARG A 134 0.34 -20.81 15.64
CA ARG A 134 0.96 -21.38 14.43
C ARG A 134 -0.04 -22.03 13.47
N TRP A 135 -1.13 -22.60 13.99
CA TRP A 135 -2.21 -23.14 13.15
C TRP A 135 -2.87 -22.07 12.28
N ALA A 136 -2.93 -20.83 12.75
CA ALA A 136 -3.50 -19.72 11.99
C ALA A 136 -2.52 -19.09 10.98
N GLU A 137 -1.20 -19.40 11.07
CA GLU A 137 -0.20 -18.92 10.12
C GLU A 137 -0.51 -19.36 8.69
N HIS A 138 -0.96 -20.60 8.52
CA HIS A 138 -1.31 -21.13 7.20
C HIS A 138 -2.50 -20.37 6.60
N ILE A 139 -3.53 -20.12 7.41
CA ILE A 139 -4.72 -19.34 6.97
C ILE A 139 -4.31 -17.90 6.66
N ALA A 140 -3.52 -17.27 7.51
CA ALA A 140 -3.05 -15.90 7.29
C ALA A 140 -2.19 -15.79 6.02
N SER A 141 -1.31 -16.76 5.78
CA SER A 141 -0.46 -16.83 4.59
C SER A 141 -1.29 -17.07 3.32
N LEU A 142 -2.31 -17.93 3.37
CA LEU A 142 -3.23 -18.15 2.25
C LEU A 142 -4.05 -16.89 1.91
N LEU A 143 -4.53 -16.18 2.93
CA LEU A 143 -5.24 -14.92 2.73
C LEU A 143 -4.32 -13.86 2.13
N HIS A 144 -3.09 -13.78 2.63
CA HIS A 144 -2.07 -12.88 2.10
C HIS A 144 -1.69 -13.24 0.65
N ALA A 145 -1.51 -14.54 0.36
CA ALA A 145 -1.29 -15.02 -1.00
C ALA A 145 -2.39 -14.61 -1.97
N ARG A 146 -3.66 -14.65 -1.53
CA ARG A 146 -4.79 -14.18 -2.34
C ARG A 146 -4.80 -12.66 -2.56
N ILE A 147 -4.20 -11.89 -1.66
CA ILE A 147 -4.08 -10.45 -1.84
C ILE A 147 -3.11 -10.16 -2.97
N TYR A 148 -1.89 -10.67 -2.92
CA TYR A 148 -0.90 -10.37 -3.97
C TYR A 148 -1.12 -11.13 -5.27
N ALA A 149 -1.91 -12.21 -5.30
CA ALA A 149 -2.36 -12.83 -6.54
C ALA A 149 -3.33 -11.96 -7.37
N ARG A 150 -3.73 -10.80 -6.84
CA ARG A 150 -4.57 -9.81 -7.54
C ARG A 150 -3.77 -8.75 -8.28
N TYR A 151 -2.46 -8.71 -8.03
CA TYR A 151 -1.48 -7.82 -8.66
C TYR A 151 -0.70 -8.57 -9.72
#